data_0c97e12319cdda2f0b83c7866d6350b8
#
_entry.id   0c97e12319cdda2f0b83c7866d6350b8
#
_cell.length_a   1.000
_cell.length_b   1.000
_cell.length_c   1.000
_cell.angle_alpha   90.00
_cell.angle_beta   90.00
_cell.angle_gamma   90.00
#
_symmetry.space_group_name_H-M   'P 1'
#
loop_
_entity.id
_entity.type
_entity.pdbx_description
1 polymer ?
#
loop_
_entity_poly.entity_id
_entity_poly.type
_entity_poly.pdbx_seq_one_letter_code
_entity_poly.pdbx_strand_id
1 'polypeptide(L)'
;MPLYVLDNKHWFPPVGEALEDDLLAIGGDVSRERLLVAYRNGIFPWYEDGTPLWWSPDPRFVLFPEELKEHKSMRVLERKNTFQFKTNTAFAEVIAYCKSLQRKGQNGTWITDELEASFNELHQHGIAHSAEAWKEGELVGGLYGIRMGKLFFGESMFSKASNASKFA
;
A
#
# COMPACT_ATOMS: atom_id res chain seq x y z
N MET A 1 -12.83 -9.69 22.93
CA MET A 1 -11.48 -10.31 22.85
C MET A 1 -10.47 -9.33 23.44
N PRO A 2 -9.33 -9.77 23.99
CA PRO A 2 -8.32 -8.83 24.52
C PRO A 2 -7.60 -8.11 23.38
N LEU A 3 -7.31 -6.82 23.54
CA LEU A 3 -6.45 -6.10 22.64
C LEU A 3 -4.98 -6.48 22.95
N TYR A 4 -4.27 -6.91 21.93
CA TYR A 4 -2.87 -7.30 22.04
C TYR A 4 -1.93 -6.11 21.96
N VAL A 5 -0.93 -6.06 22.85
CA VAL A 5 0.17 -5.08 22.81
C VAL A 5 1.43 -5.80 22.37
N LEU A 6 2.00 -5.38 21.22
CA LEU A 6 3.19 -5.99 20.66
C LEU A 6 4.46 -5.46 21.37
N ASP A 7 5.40 -6.37 21.60
CA ASP A 7 6.73 -6.10 22.12
C ASP A 7 7.77 -5.97 20.97
N ASN A 8 9.04 -6.04 21.29
CA ASN A 8 10.13 -5.96 20.31
C ASN A 8 10.34 -7.26 19.49
N LYS A 9 9.56 -8.33 19.75
CA LYS A 9 9.64 -9.58 18.99
C LYS A 9 8.69 -9.49 17.78
N HIS A 10 9.14 -9.99 16.64
CA HIS A 10 8.35 -9.96 15.40
C HIS A 10 7.31 -11.09 15.38
N TRP A 11 6.24 -10.93 16.12
CA TRP A 11 5.11 -11.87 16.18
C TRP A 11 3.79 -11.13 16.12
N PHE A 12 2.72 -11.85 15.81
CA PHE A 12 1.33 -11.37 15.88
C PHE A 12 0.45 -12.47 16.51
N PRO A 13 -0.66 -12.07 17.19
CA PRO A 13 -1.68 -13.02 17.61
C PRO A 13 -2.37 -13.65 16.40
N PRO A 14 -3.12 -14.76 16.59
CA PRO A 14 -3.95 -15.34 15.54
C PRO A 14 -4.93 -14.30 14.99
N VAL A 15 -5.04 -14.20 13.65
CA VAL A 15 -5.90 -13.19 13.00
C VAL A 15 -7.37 -13.30 13.37
N GLY A 16 -7.85 -14.51 13.72
CA GLY A 16 -9.22 -14.72 14.22
C GLY A 16 -9.50 -14.11 15.59
N GLU A 17 -8.50 -13.52 16.24
CA GLU A 17 -8.63 -12.80 17.52
C GLU A 17 -8.71 -11.28 17.34
N ALA A 18 -8.86 -10.79 16.09
CA ALA A 18 -9.16 -9.39 15.83
C ALA A 18 -10.46 -8.95 16.51
N LEU A 19 -10.51 -7.69 16.95
CA LEU A 19 -11.72 -7.11 17.53
C LEU A 19 -12.83 -6.97 16.47
N GLU A 20 -14.04 -6.61 16.89
CA GLU A 20 -15.20 -6.44 15.99
C GLU A 20 -14.99 -5.37 14.91
N ASP A 21 -14.07 -4.43 15.14
CA ASP A 21 -13.67 -3.38 14.20
C ASP A 21 -12.41 -3.75 13.37
N ASP A 22 -12.02 -5.03 13.38
CA ASP A 22 -10.86 -5.59 12.67
C ASP A 22 -9.48 -5.21 13.25
N LEU A 23 -9.40 -4.45 14.35
CA LEU A 23 -8.15 -4.15 15.02
C LEU A 23 -7.61 -5.41 15.71
N LEU A 24 -6.38 -5.81 15.36
CA LEU A 24 -5.76 -7.03 15.89
C LEU A 24 -4.78 -6.75 17.02
N ALA A 25 -3.94 -5.74 16.86
CA ALA A 25 -2.89 -5.42 17.84
C ALA A 25 -2.46 -3.97 17.76
N ILE A 26 -1.80 -3.49 18.82
CA ILE A 26 -1.19 -2.17 18.90
C ILE A 26 0.28 -2.28 19.30
N GLY A 27 1.08 -1.28 18.93
CA GLY A 27 2.49 -1.20 19.33
C GLY A 27 3.44 -1.99 18.44
N GLY A 28 4.62 -2.27 18.98
CA GLY A 28 5.75 -2.78 18.19
C GLY A 28 6.36 -1.67 17.31
N ASP A 29 7.23 -2.09 16.40
CA ASP A 29 7.84 -1.24 15.39
C ASP A 29 7.19 -1.50 14.02
N VAL A 30 7.62 -0.76 12.99
CA VAL A 30 7.23 -0.99 11.60
C VAL A 30 8.44 -1.41 10.75
N SER A 31 9.39 -2.11 11.35
CA SER A 31 10.58 -2.64 10.67
C SER A 31 10.22 -3.58 9.52
N ARG A 32 11.14 -3.72 8.58
CA ARG A 32 11.01 -4.67 7.46
C ARG A 32 10.63 -6.08 7.96
N GLU A 33 11.28 -6.56 9.01
CA GLU A 33 11.07 -7.89 9.58
C GLU A 33 9.64 -8.05 10.08
N ARG A 34 9.12 -7.07 10.83
CA ARG A 34 7.75 -7.09 11.33
C ARG A 34 6.74 -6.97 10.18
N LEU A 35 6.96 -6.08 9.23
CA LEU A 35 6.09 -5.95 8.06
C LEU A 35 6.01 -7.27 7.27
N LEU A 36 7.14 -7.98 7.09
CA LEU A 36 7.14 -9.29 6.43
C LEU A 36 6.29 -10.33 7.17
N VAL A 37 6.37 -10.37 8.50
CA VAL A 37 5.54 -11.28 9.30
C VAL A 37 4.07 -10.86 9.20
N ALA A 38 3.76 -9.58 9.28
CA ALA A 38 2.40 -9.06 9.16
C ALA A 38 1.76 -9.44 7.82
N TYR A 39 2.37 -9.07 6.69
CA TYR A 39 1.81 -9.32 5.36
C TYR A 39 1.68 -10.82 5.02
N ARG A 40 2.58 -11.67 5.53
CA ARG A 40 2.43 -13.15 5.40
C ARG A 40 1.18 -13.69 6.05
N ASN A 41 0.66 -12.99 7.05
CA ASN A 41 -0.56 -13.35 7.78
C ASN A 41 -1.78 -12.50 7.39
N GLY A 42 -1.68 -11.67 6.34
CA GLY A 42 -2.76 -10.79 5.92
C GLY A 42 -2.98 -9.58 6.82
N ILE A 43 -2.03 -9.27 7.69
CA ILE A 43 -2.06 -8.15 8.62
C ILE A 43 -1.35 -6.96 7.99
N PHE A 44 -1.86 -5.75 8.21
CA PHE A 44 -1.24 -4.51 7.72
C PHE A 44 -1.30 -3.40 8.77
N PRO A 45 -0.33 -2.46 8.76
CA PRO A 45 -0.36 -1.28 9.62
C PRO A 45 -1.24 -0.19 9.01
N TRP A 46 -2.07 0.45 9.84
CA TRP A 46 -2.79 1.65 9.47
C TRP A 46 -3.03 2.52 10.71
N TYR A 47 -2.35 3.66 10.79
CA TYR A 47 -2.41 4.60 11.91
C TYR A 47 -1.96 5.99 11.43
N GLU A 48 -2.38 7.06 12.10
CA GLU A 48 -2.06 8.42 11.65
C GLU A 48 -0.75 8.93 12.26
N ASP A 49 -0.53 8.70 13.55
CA ASP A 49 0.66 9.13 14.28
C ASP A 49 0.83 8.31 15.57
N GLY A 50 2.09 8.23 16.07
CA GLY A 50 2.39 7.59 17.34
C GLY A 50 2.51 6.07 17.27
N THR A 51 1.69 5.36 18.05
CA THR A 51 1.78 3.91 18.20
C THR A 51 1.19 3.17 16.98
N PRO A 52 1.92 2.25 16.34
CA PRO A 52 1.40 1.44 15.24
C PRO A 52 0.13 0.67 15.62
N LEU A 53 -0.86 0.69 14.73
CA LEU A 53 -2.08 -0.10 14.81
C LEU A 53 -2.07 -1.14 13.69
N TRP A 54 -2.40 -2.39 14.02
CA TRP A 54 -2.33 -3.53 13.12
C TRP A 54 -3.71 -4.13 12.91
N TRP A 55 -4.10 -4.30 11.65
CA TRP A 55 -5.44 -4.62 11.21
C TRP A 55 -5.48 -5.92 10.44
N SER A 56 -6.55 -6.68 10.61
CA SER A 56 -6.81 -7.93 9.90
C SER A 56 -8.29 -8.10 9.59
N PRO A 57 -8.84 -7.39 8.58
CA PRO A 57 -10.26 -7.49 8.21
C PRO A 57 -10.67 -8.88 7.73
N ASP A 58 -11.85 -9.31 8.18
CA ASP A 58 -12.53 -10.50 7.69
C ASP A 58 -14.06 -10.24 7.59
N PRO A 59 -14.64 -10.20 6.36
CA PRO A 59 -14.04 -10.62 5.07
C PRO A 59 -13.05 -9.62 4.48
N ARG A 60 -12.06 -10.14 3.73
CA ARG A 60 -11.09 -9.34 3.00
C ARG A 60 -11.58 -9.00 1.59
N PHE A 61 -11.53 -7.71 1.23
CA PHE A 61 -11.76 -7.32 -0.16
C PHE A 61 -10.59 -7.73 -1.04
N VAL A 62 -10.86 -8.48 -2.12
CA VAL A 62 -9.85 -8.93 -3.07
C VAL A 62 -10.32 -8.71 -4.50
N LEU A 63 -9.37 -8.54 -5.41
CA LEU A 63 -9.59 -8.50 -6.86
C LEU A 63 -8.84 -9.67 -7.50
N PHE A 64 -9.55 -10.54 -8.20
CA PHE A 64 -8.96 -11.54 -9.06
C PHE A 64 -8.65 -10.91 -10.43
N PRO A 65 -7.42 -11.02 -10.97
CA PRO A 65 -7.05 -10.39 -12.24
C PRO A 65 -7.99 -10.74 -13.41
N GLU A 66 -8.53 -11.97 -13.45
CA GLU A 66 -9.47 -12.45 -14.47
C GLU A 66 -10.85 -11.80 -14.35
N GLU A 67 -11.19 -11.20 -13.23
CA GLU A 67 -12.45 -10.47 -13.01
C GLU A 67 -12.32 -8.98 -13.30
N LEU A 68 -11.10 -8.49 -13.58
CA LEU A 68 -10.86 -7.09 -13.88
C LEU A 68 -11.56 -6.69 -15.18
N LYS A 69 -12.54 -5.80 -15.07
CA LYS A 69 -13.23 -5.23 -16.23
C LYS A 69 -12.56 -3.92 -16.64
N GLU A 70 -11.90 -3.96 -17.76
CA GLU A 70 -11.32 -2.76 -18.34
C GLU A 70 -12.41 -1.80 -18.85
N HIS A 71 -12.43 -0.59 -18.28
CA HIS A 71 -13.37 0.45 -18.70
C HIS A 71 -13.04 1.02 -20.08
N LYS A 72 -14.08 1.36 -20.88
CA LYS A 72 -13.92 1.96 -22.22
C LYS A 72 -13.01 3.20 -22.23
N SER A 73 -13.06 4.01 -21.16
CA SER A 73 -12.22 5.20 -21.01
C SER A 73 -10.72 4.85 -20.92
N MET A 74 -10.35 3.74 -20.28
CA MET A 74 -8.96 3.29 -20.17
C MET A 74 -8.43 2.84 -21.54
N ARG A 75 -9.20 2.06 -22.30
CA ARG A 75 -8.87 1.66 -23.68
C ARG A 75 -8.60 2.85 -24.61
N VAL A 76 -9.34 3.96 -24.39
CA VAL A 76 -9.11 5.18 -25.18
C VAL A 76 -7.76 5.80 -24.82
N LEU A 77 -7.40 5.83 -23.54
CA LEU A 77 -6.10 6.37 -23.09
C LEU A 77 -4.93 5.54 -23.58
N GLU A 78 -5.06 4.21 -23.57
CA GLU A 78 -4.08 3.28 -24.13
C GLU A 78 -3.88 3.47 -25.63
N ARG A 79 -4.98 3.49 -26.42
CA ARG A 79 -4.91 3.72 -27.87
C ARG A 79 -4.29 5.05 -28.27
N LYS A 80 -4.46 6.07 -27.41
CA LYS A 80 -3.86 7.41 -27.61
C LYS A 80 -2.44 7.51 -27.11
N ASN A 81 -1.90 6.44 -26.48
CA ASN A 81 -0.60 6.47 -25.78
C ASN A 81 -0.49 7.67 -24.84
N THR A 82 -1.58 7.97 -24.10
CA THR A 82 -1.67 9.16 -23.23
C THR A 82 -0.66 9.07 -22.09
N PHE A 83 -0.41 7.86 -21.58
CA PHE A 83 0.55 7.58 -20.52
C PHE A 83 1.51 6.47 -20.95
N GLN A 84 2.73 6.54 -20.45
CA GLN A 84 3.71 5.46 -20.52
C GLN A 84 3.69 4.70 -19.18
N PHE A 85 3.48 3.38 -19.24
CA PHE A 85 3.53 2.51 -18.08
C PHE A 85 4.99 2.13 -17.76
N LYS A 86 5.37 2.23 -16.47
CA LYS A 86 6.64 1.72 -15.96
C LYS A 86 6.41 1.03 -14.60
N THR A 87 7.35 0.21 -14.18
CA THR A 87 7.36 -0.42 -12.86
C THR A 87 8.72 -0.25 -12.22
N ASN A 88 8.73 0.05 -10.92
CA ASN A 88 9.96 0.10 -10.11
C ASN A 88 11.03 1.09 -10.59
N THR A 89 10.65 2.11 -11.37
CA THR A 89 11.62 3.11 -11.86
C THR A 89 11.72 4.33 -10.96
N ALA A 90 10.67 4.60 -10.17
CA ALA A 90 10.57 5.77 -9.30
C ALA A 90 9.84 5.46 -7.98
N PHE A 91 10.11 4.29 -7.36
CA PHE A 91 9.39 3.84 -6.15
C PHE A 91 9.40 4.89 -5.04
N ALA A 92 10.57 5.47 -4.72
CA ALA A 92 10.70 6.49 -3.68
C ALA A 92 9.86 7.74 -3.97
N GLU A 93 9.74 8.14 -5.25
CA GLU A 93 8.88 9.26 -5.64
C GLU A 93 7.39 8.89 -5.51
N VAL A 94 7.02 7.66 -5.89
CA VAL A 94 5.64 7.19 -5.78
C VAL A 94 5.17 7.23 -4.33
N ILE A 95 5.94 6.67 -3.38
CA ILE A 95 5.55 6.67 -1.97
C ILE A 95 5.55 8.10 -1.38
N ALA A 96 6.51 8.94 -1.75
CA ALA A 96 6.57 10.34 -1.33
C ALA A 96 5.34 11.13 -1.83
N TYR A 97 4.90 10.93 -3.08
CA TYR A 97 3.66 11.53 -3.58
C TYR A 97 2.42 10.99 -2.86
N CYS A 98 2.34 9.68 -2.61
CA CYS A 98 1.24 9.11 -1.82
C CYS A 98 1.16 9.73 -0.43
N LYS A 99 2.30 9.96 0.23
CA LYS A 99 2.42 10.57 1.54
C LYS A 99 2.01 12.06 1.54
N SER A 100 2.39 12.80 0.49
CA SER A 100 2.14 14.24 0.39
C SER A 100 0.69 14.60 0.02
N LEU A 101 -0.12 13.65 -0.42
CA LEU A 101 -1.50 13.90 -0.84
C LEU A 101 -2.40 14.26 0.34
N GLN A 102 -2.86 15.51 0.34
CA GLN A 102 -3.98 15.92 1.19
C GLN A 102 -5.29 15.35 0.62
N ARG A 103 -5.90 14.41 1.31
CA ARG A 103 -7.23 13.89 0.97
C ARG A 103 -8.30 14.70 1.67
N LYS A 104 -9.39 15.04 0.96
CA LYS A 104 -10.55 15.72 1.58
C LYS A 104 -11.04 14.94 2.79
N GLY A 105 -11.04 15.56 3.98
CA GLY A 105 -11.52 14.95 5.22
C GLY A 105 -10.48 14.16 6.02
N GLN A 106 -9.20 14.17 5.61
CA GLN A 106 -8.09 13.61 6.39
C GLN A 106 -7.11 14.73 6.77
N ASN A 107 -6.83 14.86 8.05
CA ASN A 107 -5.80 15.78 8.57
C ASN A 107 -4.46 15.05 8.65
N GLY A 108 -3.84 14.77 7.50
CA GLY A 108 -2.55 14.10 7.45
C GLY A 108 -2.53 12.86 6.57
N THR A 109 -1.49 12.07 6.73
CA THR A 109 -1.29 10.80 6.03
C THR A 109 -0.97 9.70 7.03
N TRP A 110 -1.41 8.49 6.75
CA TRP A 110 -1.02 7.31 7.52
C TRP A 110 0.40 6.81 7.20
N ILE A 111 1.03 7.36 6.15
CA ILE A 111 2.40 7.03 5.76
C ILE A 111 3.36 7.88 6.59
N THR A 112 3.79 7.35 7.74
CA THR A 112 4.80 7.98 8.59
C THR A 112 6.19 7.93 7.95
N ASP A 113 7.15 8.70 8.47
CA ASP A 113 8.55 8.66 8.00
C ASP A 113 9.16 7.27 8.17
N GLU A 114 8.83 6.58 9.27
CA GLU A 114 9.29 5.22 9.53
C GLU A 114 8.71 4.21 8.54
N LEU A 115 7.41 4.30 8.24
CA LEU A 115 6.78 3.44 7.23
C LEU A 115 7.38 3.68 5.84
N GLU A 116 7.56 4.94 5.44
CA GLU A 116 8.20 5.27 4.18
C GLU A 116 9.61 4.68 4.07
N ALA A 117 10.41 4.78 5.14
CA ALA A 117 11.75 4.19 5.18
C ALA A 117 11.69 2.66 5.05
N SER A 118 10.79 2.00 5.77
CA SER A 118 10.64 0.54 5.74
C SER A 118 10.13 0.03 4.39
N PHE A 119 9.21 0.74 3.73
CA PHE A 119 8.77 0.38 2.38
C PHE A 119 9.86 0.58 1.33
N ASN A 120 10.70 1.63 1.46
CA ASN A 120 11.87 1.82 0.59
C ASN A 120 12.89 0.68 0.79
N GLU A 121 13.12 0.23 2.02
CA GLU A 121 13.96 -0.93 2.31
C GLU A 121 13.36 -2.22 1.69
N LEU A 122 12.07 -2.47 1.85
CA LEU A 122 11.37 -3.59 1.22
C LEU A 122 11.49 -3.55 -0.32
N HIS A 123 11.47 -2.36 -0.91
CA HIS A 123 11.67 -2.20 -2.35
C HIS A 123 13.09 -2.58 -2.77
N GLN A 124 14.12 -2.15 -2.04
CA GLN A 124 15.52 -2.52 -2.30
C GLN A 124 15.74 -4.04 -2.24
N HIS A 125 14.94 -4.75 -1.43
CA HIS A 125 14.93 -6.22 -1.34
C HIS A 125 14.00 -6.91 -2.35
N GLY A 126 13.38 -6.18 -3.29
CA GLY A 126 12.51 -6.74 -4.33
C GLY A 126 11.17 -7.26 -3.82
N ILE A 127 10.67 -6.75 -2.70
CA ILE A 127 9.42 -7.16 -2.05
C ILE A 127 8.32 -6.12 -2.27
N ALA A 128 8.63 -4.83 -2.10
CA ALA A 128 7.73 -3.75 -2.43
C ALA A 128 7.96 -3.30 -3.88
N HIS A 129 6.87 -2.97 -4.57
CA HIS A 129 6.87 -2.60 -5.99
C HIS A 129 5.99 -1.39 -6.24
N SER A 130 6.33 -0.63 -7.29
CA SER A 130 5.49 0.43 -7.82
C SER A 130 5.02 0.13 -9.24
N ALA A 131 3.83 0.62 -9.56
CA ALA A 131 3.32 0.78 -10.92
C ALA A 131 3.13 2.27 -11.18
N GLU A 132 3.54 2.76 -12.33
CA GLU A 132 3.78 4.17 -12.60
C GLU A 132 3.16 4.59 -13.93
N ALA A 133 2.46 5.72 -13.91
CA ALA A 133 1.95 6.39 -15.11
C ALA A 133 2.78 7.65 -15.37
N TRP A 134 3.45 7.67 -16.53
CA TRP A 134 4.31 8.77 -16.98
C TRP A 134 3.68 9.49 -18.17
N LYS A 135 3.78 10.81 -18.18
CA LYS A 135 3.33 11.64 -19.29
C LYS A 135 4.38 12.71 -19.60
N GLU A 136 4.86 12.76 -20.82
CA GLU A 136 5.86 13.76 -21.27
C GLU A 136 7.14 13.81 -20.41
N GLY A 137 7.53 12.62 -19.88
CA GLY A 137 8.69 12.49 -18.99
C GLY A 137 8.42 12.77 -17.51
N GLU A 138 7.20 13.15 -17.14
CA GLU A 138 6.80 13.41 -15.75
C GLU A 138 6.03 12.25 -15.15
N LEU A 139 6.27 11.94 -13.88
CA LEU A 139 5.51 10.98 -13.09
C LEU A 139 4.19 11.63 -12.66
N VAL A 140 3.07 11.22 -13.30
CA VAL A 140 1.75 11.83 -13.10
C VAL A 140 0.75 10.96 -12.35
N GLY A 141 1.08 9.71 -12.08
CA GLY A 141 0.28 8.81 -11.26
C GLY A 141 1.06 7.56 -10.92
N GLY A 142 0.63 6.89 -9.88
CA GLY A 142 1.26 5.65 -9.47
C GLY A 142 0.58 5.04 -8.25
N LEU A 143 0.90 3.80 -8.03
CA LEU A 143 0.56 3.06 -6.81
C LEU A 143 1.79 2.29 -6.35
N TYR A 144 1.82 1.95 -5.08
CA TYR A 144 2.81 1.02 -4.54
C TYR A 144 2.13 -0.04 -3.67
N GLY A 145 2.85 -1.13 -3.47
CA GLY A 145 2.37 -2.23 -2.65
C GLY A 145 3.42 -3.30 -2.44
N ILE A 146 3.04 -4.34 -1.73
CA ILE A 146 3.88 -5.48 -1.37
C ILE A 146 3.44 -6.71 -2.15
N ARG A 147 4.41 -7.43 -2.70
CA ARG A 147 4.20 -8.72 -3.36
C ARG A 147 4.61 -9.87 -2.44
N MET A 148 3.65 -10.74 -2.14
CA MET A 148 3.85 -11.99 -1.41
C MET A 148 3.42 -13.18 -2.28
N GLY A 149 4.37 -13.81 -2.95
CA GLY A 149 4.07 -14.90 -3.88
C GLY A 149 3.17 -14.45 -5.04
N LYS A 150 1.94 -14.92 -5.09
CA LYS A 150 0.93 -14.55 -6.11
C LYS A 150 -0.01 -13.42 -5.66
N LEU A 151 0.14 -12.93 -4.44
CA LEU A 151 -0.67 -11.83 -3.91
C LEU A 151 0.07 -10.51 -4.07
N PHE A 152 -0.68 -9.44 -4.37
CA PHE A 152 -0.22 -8.07 -4.33
C PHE A 152 -1.13 -7.28 -3.38
N PHE A 153 -0.53 -6.73 -2.34
CA PHE A 153 -1.19 -5.85 -1.38
C PHE A 153 -0.97 -4.42 -1.82
N GLY A 154 -2.01 -3.81 -2.44
CA GLY A 154 -1.97 -2.39 -2.82
C GLY A 154 -2.11 -1.52 -1.59
N GLU A 155 -1.15 -0.65 -1.36
CA GLU A 155 -1.08 0.19 -0.15
C GLU A 155 -1.69 1.56 -0.37
N SER A 156 -1.18 2.29 -1.33
CA SER A 156 -1.65 3.63 -1.64
C SER A 156 -1.39 4.00 -3.09
N MET A 157 -2.13 5.01 -3.56
CA MET A 157 -1.97 5.55 -4.91
C MET A 157 -2.09 7.06 -4.92
N PHE A 158 -1.48 7.69 -5.91
CA PHE A 158 -1.62 9.12 -6.19
C PHE A 158 -1.97 9.38 -7.66
N SER A 159 -2.53 10.56 -7.95
CA SER A 159 -2.87 10.98 -9.30
C SER A 159 -2.74 12.50 -9.43
N LYS A 160 -1.87 12.96 -10.30
CA LYS A 160 -1.72 14.38 -10.69
C LYS A 160 -2.46 14.70 -11.99
N ALA A 161 -2.74 13.68 -12.81
CA ALA A 161 -3.49 13.81 -14.05
C ALA A 161 -4.73 12.91 -14.00
N SER A 162 -5.80 13.33 -14.66
CA SER A 162 -7.05 12.56 -14.70
C SER A 162 -6.80 11.13 -15.21
N ASN A 163 -7.27 10.14 -14.45
CA ASN A 163 -7.13 8.70 -14.69
C ASN A 163 -5.70 8.11 -14.59
N ALA A 164 -4.69 8.88 -14.23
CA ALA A 164 -3.32 8.38 -14.17
C ALA A 164 -3.13 7.27 -13.13
N SER A 165 -3.76 7.37 -11.94
CA SER A 165 -3.71 6.30 -10.92
C SER A 165 -4.51 5.04 -11.28
N LYS A 166 -5.49 5.14 -12.19
CA LYS A 166 -6.21 3.97 -12.69
C LYS A 166 -5.46 3.27 -13.82
N PHE A 167 -4.58 4.01 -14.49
CA PHE A 167 -3.73 3.50 -15.55
C PHE A 167 -2.51 2.78 -14.99
N ALA A 168 -1.96 3.26 -13.88
CA ALA A 168 -0.89 2.60 -13.14
C ALA A 168 -1.40 1.36 -12.43
#